data_db66efdb9bc1b25da276e7e4d1aed7ad
#
_entry.id   db66efdb9bc1b25da276e7e4d1aed7ad
#
_cell.length_a   1.000
_cell.length_b   1.000
_cell.length_c   1.000
_cell.angle_alpha   90.00
_cell.angle_beta   90.00
_cell.angle_gamma   90.00
#
_symmetry.space_group_name_H-M   'P 1'
#
loop_
_entity.id
_entity.type
_entity.pdbx_description
1 polymer ?
#
loop_
_entity_poly.entity_id
_entity_poly.type
_entity_poly.pdbx_seq_one_letter_code
_entity_poly.pdbx_strand_id
1 'polypeptide(L)'
;PIKNNKYIRPLIECERFEIEEYCAQKGIEPRIDRTNFENVYTRNKVRNIVIPFIKEEFNPNIIQTMDRLSDLVKEEDEYLENVVEEKYKEYVQQEEKEQIVMDLKGFNKQEKVIKSRLLLYTISRLFGTTKGIEKVHIEDVIKLCEKNIGNKYLTPNKNIKVLVKNQKIYFIKQIWLDLSIRKA
;
A
#
# COMPACT_ATOMS: atom_id res chain seq x y z
N PRO A 1 18.11 3.41 -5.70
CA PRO A 1 17.02 2.63 -5.03
C PRO A 1 16.56 1.47 -5.89
N ILE A 2 16.47 0.32 -5.28
CA ILE A 2 16.01 -0.92 -5.92
C ILE A 2 14.51 -1.03 -5.73
N LYS A 3 13.76 -1.11 -6.82
CA LYS A 3 12.32 -1.40 -6.76
C LYS A 3 12.10 -2.89 -7.08
N ASN A 4 11.59 -3.65 -6.11
CA ASN A 4 11.26 -5.08 -6.22
C ASN A 4 12.45 -5.97 -6.64
N ASN A 5 13.67 -5.65 -6.25
CA ASN A 5 14.90 -6.36 -6.63
C ASN A 5 15.10 -6.57 -8.14
N LYS A 6 14.30 -5.88 -8.98
CA LYS A 6 14.25 -6.08 -10.43
C LYS A 6 14.68 -4.84 -11.22
N TYR A 7 14.49 -3.66 -10.68
CA TYR A 7 14.81 -2.40 -11.35
C TYR A 7 15.66 -1.50 -10.44
N ILE A 8 16.74 -0.95 -11.00
CA ILE A 8 17.60 0.03 -10.35
C ILE A 8 17.35 1.39 -10.99
N ARG A 9 17.19 2.42 -10.18
CA ARG A 9 17.07 3.81 -10.61
C ARG A 9 18.16 4.65 -9.95
N PRO A 10 19.41 4.62 -10.44
CA PRO A 10 20.56 5.22 -9.76
C PRO A 10 20.48 6.75 -9.65
N LEU A 11 19.75 7.42 -10.56
CA LEU A 11 19.63 8.89 -10.61
C LEU A 11 18.34 9.42 -9.97
N ILE A 12 17.64 8.61 -9.15
CA ILE A 12 16.34 9.05 -8.62
C ILE A 12 16.45 10.15 -7.57
N GLU A 13 17.61 10.26 -6.93
CA GLU A 13 17.94 11.27 -5.91
C GLU A 13 18.67 12.49 -6.49
N CYS A 14 18.96 12.47 -7.79
CA CYS A 14 19.58 13.60 -8.47
C CYS A 14 18.52 14.55 -9.02
N GLU A 15 18.72 15.84 -8.84
CA GLU A 15 17.92 16.85 -9.51
C GLU A 15 18.24 16.91 -11.01
N ARG A 16 17.28 17.33 -11.81
CA ARG A 16 17.45 17.35 -13.26
C ARG A 16 18.58 18.26 -13.70
N PHE A 17 18.75 19.42 -13.06
CA PHE A 17 19.82 20.37 -13.40
C PHE A 17 21.21 19.78 -13.15
N GLU A 18 21.40 18.97 -12.09
CA GLU A 18 22.66 18.29 -11.79
C GLU A 18 23.04 17.31 -12.90
N ILE A 19 22.03 16.58 -13.41
CA ILE A 19 22.22 15.64 -14.52
C ILE A 19 22.59 16.40 -15.81
N GLU A 20 21.92 17.51 -16.10
CA GLU A 20 22.16 18.34 -17.26
C GLU A 20 23.57 19.00 -17.19
N GLU A 21 23.96 19.48 -16.02
CA GLU A 21 25.31 20.02 -15.79
C GLU A 21 26.39 18.94 -15.97
N TYR A 22 26.18 17.75 -15.40
CA TYR A 22 27.09 16.62 -15.61
C TYR A 22 27.24 16.26 -17.10
N CYS A 23 26.14 16.20 -17.84
CA CYS A 23 26.16 15.94 -19.27
C CYS A 23 26.95 17.00 -20.02
N ALA A 24 26.74 18.28 -19.70
CA ALA A 24 27.48 19.39 -20.31
C ALA A 24 28.99 19.30 -20.02
N GLN A 25 29.38 19.02 -18.77
CA GLN A 25 30.79 18.86 -18.38
C GLN A 25 31.47 17.68 -19.09
N LYS A 26 30.73 16.63 -19.41
CA LYS A 26 31.24 15.43 -20.08
C LYS A 26 31.08 15.44 -21.59
N GLY A 27 30.51 16.51 -22.18
CA GLY A 27 30.25 16.60 -23.62
C GLY A 27 29.23 15.57 -24.11
N ILE A 28 28.32 15.14 -23.22
CA ILE A 28 27.25 14.18 -23.54
C ILE A 28 26.03 14.95 -24.01
N GLU A 29 25.56 14.69 -25.22
CA GLU A 29 24.27 15.21 -25.70
C GLU A 29 23.13 14.25 -25.40
N PRO A 30 22.31 14.53 -24.37
CA PRO A 30 21.20 13.66 -24.05
C PRO A 30 20.08 13.77 -25.08
N ARG A 31 19.54 12.64 -25.50
CA ARG A 31 18.35 12.62 -26.36
C ARG A 31 17.11 13.03 -25.58
N ILE A 32 16.55 14.18 -25.92
CA ILE A 32 15.34 14.70 -25.27
C ILE A 32 14.11 14.15 -25.98
N ASP A 33 13.27 13.42 -25.24
CA ASP A 33 11.97 12.99 -25.71
C ASP A 33 10.99 14.17 -25.71
N ARG A 34 10.46 14.51 -26.90
CA ARG A 34 9.53 15.63 -27.09
C ARG A 34 8.24 15.48 -26.29
N THR A 35 7.81 14.23 -26.02
CA THR A 35 6.61 13.96 -25.22
C THR A 35 6.72 14.45 -23.77
N ASN A 36 7.93 14.71 -23.26
CA ASN A 36 8.15 15.29 -21.94
C ASN A 36 7.61 16.72 -21.81
N PHE A 37 7.48 17.44 -22.92
CA PHE A 37 6.92 18.81 -22.95
C PHE A 37 5.40 18.84 -23.16
N GLU A 38 4.81 17.69 -23.49
CA GLU A 38 3.36 17.60 -23.72
C GLU A 38 2.63 17.45 -22.39
N ASN A 39 1.80 18.45 -22.05
CA ASN A 39 0.99 18.44 -20.84
C ASN A 39 -0.30 17.58 -20.94
N VAL A 40 -0.31 16.59 -21.82
CA VAL A 40 -1.42 15.63 -21.95
C VAL A 40 -1.45 14.69 -20.75
N TYR A 41 -0.29 14.23 -20.28
CA TYR A 41 -0.16 13.31 -19.17
C TYR A 41 -0.14 14.04 -17.82
N THR A 42 -0.85 13.49 -16.84
CA THR A 42 -0.91 14.05 -15.47
C THR A 42 0.49 14.28 -14.86
N ARG A 43 1.42 13.35 -15.08
CA ARG A 43 2.81 13.49 -14.61
C ARG A 43 3.50 14.73 -15.18
N ASN A 44 3.31 14.98 -16.47
CA ASN A 44 3.91 16.15 -17.13
C ASN A 44 3.25 17.46 -16.64
N LYS A 45 1.91 17.46 -16.43
CA LYS A 45 1.21 18.60 -15.83
C LYS A 45 1.76 18.94 -14.44
N VAL A 46 1.95 17.93 -13.60
CA VAL A 46 2.52 18.15 -12.27
C VAL A 46 3.94 18.74 -12.38
N ARG A 47 4.79 18.19 -13.22
CA ARG A 47 6.17 18.61 -13.36
C ARG A 47 6.32 20.00 -14.01
N ASN A 48 5.55 20.26 -15.06
CA ASN A 48 5.75 21.45 -15.91
C ASN A 48 4.88 22.63 -15.51
N ILE A 49 3.81 22.41 -14.72
CA ILE A 49 2.85 23.47 -14.34
C ILE A 49 2.75 23.55 -12.81
N VAL A 50 2.34 22.46 -12.13
CA VAL A 50 1.98 22.51 -10.71
C VAL A 50 3.19 22.79 -9.83
N ILE A 51 4.30 22.07 -10.02
CA ILE A 51 5.50 22.26 -9.20
C ILE A 51 6.11 23.66 -9.41
N PRO A 52 6.31 24.17 -10.64
CA PRO A 52 6.76 25.52 -10.85
C PRO A 52 5.85 26.58 -10.20
N PHE A 53 4.53 26.45 -10.38
CA PHE A 53 3.55 27.34 -9.76
C PHE A 53 3.66 27.36 -8.24
N ILE A 54 3.78 26.19 -7.60
CA ILE A 54 3.94 26.14 -6.13
C ILE A 54 5.29 26.74 -5.71
N LYS A 55 6.37 26.53 -6.47
CA LYS A 55 7.68 27.12 -6.17
C LYS A 55 7.66 28.64 -6.23
N GLU A 56 6.98 29.19 -7.21
CA GLU A 56 6.92 30.64 -7.46
C GLU A 56 5.98 31.36 -6.48
N GLU A 57 4.78 30.84 -6.29
CA GLU A 57 3.72 31.54 -5.58
C GLU A 57 3.62 31.19 -4.07
N PHE A 58 4.17 30.04 -3.64
CA PHE A 58 3.96 29.55 -2.27
C PHE A 58 5.25 29.20 -1.54
N ASN A 59 6.05 28.27 -2.08
CA ASN A 59 7.23 27.77 -1.38
C ASN A 59 8.33 27.37 -2.37
N PRO A 60 9.40 28.16 -2.51
CA PRO A 60 10.52 27.83 -3.38
C PRO A 60 11.18 26.48 -3.06
N ASN A 61 11.09 26.05 -1.79
CA ASN A 61 11.70 24.81 -1.29
C ASN A 61 10.70 23.65 -1.20
N ILE A 62 9.60 23.67 -1.95
CA ILE A 62 8.56 22.65 -1.87
C ILE A 62 9.08 21.22 -2.07
N ILE A 63 10.01 21.02 -3.00
CA ILE A 63 10.59 19.69 -3.27
C ILE A 63 11.33 19.18 -2.05
N GLN A 64 12.25 19.97 -1.47
CA GLN A 64 13.01 19.57 -0.29
C GLN A 64 12.09 19.37 0.94
N THR A 65 11.00 20.10 1.01
CA THR A 65 9.99 19.94 2.07
C THR A 65 9.26 18.61 1.92
N MET A 66 8.87 18.25 0.69
CA MET A 66 8.22 16.98 0.38
C MET A 66 9.16 15.79 0.57
N ASP A 67 10.42 15.92 0.21
CA ASP A 67 11.43 14.87 0.41
C ASP A 67 11.62 14.58 1.91
N ARG A 68 11.81 15.61 2.73
CA ARG A 68 11.90 15.45 4.21
C ARG A 68 10.65 14.81 4.80
N LEU A 69 9.46 15.21 4.32
CA LEU A 69 8.21 14.58 4.76
C LEU A 69 8.14 13.10 4.35
N SER A 70 8.58 12.80 3.11
CA SER A 70 8.63 11.43 2.61
C SER A 70 9.54 10.54 3.46
N ASP A 71 10.73 11.03 3.82
CA ASP A 71 11.67 10.29 4.67
C ASP A 71 11.09 10.05 6.06
N LEU A 72 10.50 11.07 6.69
CA LEU A 72 9.85 10.92 8.00
C LEU A 72 8.72 9.89 7.96
N VAL A 73 7.83 9.99 6.98
CA VAL A 73 6.71 9.05 6.83
C VAL A 73 7.22 7.63 6.57
N LYS A 74 8.33 7.48 5.83
CA LYS A 74 8.95 6.18 5.57
C LYS A 74 9.48 5.53 6.84
N GLU A 75 10.18 6.30 7.68
CA GLU A 75 10.68 5.79 8.97
C GLU A 75 9.53 5.34 9.90
N GLU A 76 8.46 6.15 9.98
CA GLU A 76 7.26 5.79 10.74
C GLU A 76 6.57 4.54 10.18
N ASP A 77 6.49 4.42 8.85
CA ASP A 77 5.88 3.29 8.18
C ASP A 77 6.66 1.99 8.41
N GLU A 78 8.00 2.03 8.30
CA GLU A 78 8.89 0.90 8.60
C GLU A 78 8.75 0.44 10.06
N TYR A 79 8.66 1.37 11.02
CA TYR A 79 8.40 1.03 12.41
C TYR A 79 7.06 0.33 12.60
N LEU A 80 5.99 0.87 12.01
CA LEU A 80 4.65 0.29 12.11
C LEU A 80 4.56 -1.08 11.39
N GLU A 81 5.27 -1.27 10.29
CA GLU A 81 5.36 -2.56 9.62
C GLU A 81 6.01 -3.62 10.51
N ASN A 82 7.12 -3.28 11.18
CA ASN A 82 7.77 -4.20 12.13
C ASN A 82 6.84 -4.59 13.29
N VAL A 83 6.13 -3.61 13.87
CA VAL A 83 5.15 -3.87 14.94
C VAL A 83 4.04 -4.79 14.43
N VAL A 84 3.54 -4.57 13.22
CA VAL A 84 2.49 -5.40 12.61
C VAL A 84 2.99 -6.82 12.36
N GLU A 85 4.22 -7.00 11.88
CA GLU A 85 4.81 -8.33 11.70
C GLU A 85 4.95 -9.10 13.02
N GLU A 86 5.39 -8.44 14.08
CA GLU A 86 5.46 -9.04 15.42
C GLU A 86 4.08 -9.47 15.91
N LYS A 87 3.08 -8.57 15.80
CA LYS A 87 1.70 -8.86 16.22
C LYS A 87 1.03 -9.92 15.34
N TYR A 88 1.35 -9.98 14.07
CA TYR A 88 0.90 -11.05 13.19
C TYR A 88 1.41 -12.41 13.66
N LYS A 89 2.72 -12.52 13.95
CA LYS A 89 3.33 -13.76 14.47
C LYS A 89 2.77 -14.16 15.85
N GLU A 90 2.42 -13.18 16.69
CA GLU A 90 1.84 -13.39 18.02
C GLU A 90 0.39 -13.91 17.94
N TYR A 91 -0.45 -13.36 17.03
CA TYR A 91 -1.88 -13.61 17.04
C TYR A 91 -2.34 -14.63 16.01
N VAL A 92 -1.57 -14.89 14.96
CA VAL A 92 -1.92 -15.92 13.98
C VAL A 92 -1.70 -17.30 14.58
N GLN A 93 -2.78 -18.08 14.65
CA GLN A 93 -2.78 -19.43 15.19
C GLN A 93 -2.64 -20.50 14.10
N GLN A 94 -3.08 -20.16 12.89
CA GLN A 94 -3.07 -21.05 11.75
C GLN A 94 -2.93 -20.23 10.46
N GLU A 95 -1.97 -20.60 9.62
CA GLU A 95 -1.78 -19.99 8.30
C GLU A 95 -1.70 -21.12 7.25
N GLU A 96 -2.74 -21.20 6.42
CA GLU A 96 -2.85 -22.15 5.32
C GLU A 96 -3.05 -21.42 4.00
N LYS A 97 -2.91 -22.14 2.89
CA LYS A 97 -3.03 -21.57 1.54
C LYS A 97 -4.37 -20.87 1.27
N GLU A 98 -5.45 -21.35 1.88
CA GLU A 98 -6.81 -20.88 1.64
C GLU A 98 -7.42 -20.17 2.86
N GLN A 99 -6.74 -20.21 4.01
CA GLN A 99 -7.28 -19.69 5.26
C GLN A 99 -6.17 -19.22 6.20
N ILE A 100 -6.41 -18.10 6.87
CA ILE A 100 -5.62 -17.64 8.03
C ILE A 100 -6.57 -17.47 9.21
N VAL A 101 -6.15 -17.94 10.39
CA VAL A 101 -6.91 -17.84 11.64
C VAL A 101 -6.12 -17.02 12.65
N MET A 102 -6.75 -15.98 13.18
CA MET A 102 -6.14 -15.03 14.12
C MET A 102 -6.91 -14.97 15.44
N ASP A 103 -6.21 -14.77 16.55
CA ASP A 103 -6.83 -14.55 17.87
C ASP A 103 -7.58 -13.23 17.93
N LEU A 104 -8.88 -13.28 18.25
CA LEU A 104 -9.73 -12.10 18.33
C LEU A 104 -9.39 -11.22 19.54
N LYS A 105 -9.04 -11.84 20.68
CA LYS A 105 -8.76 -11.11 21.92
C LYS A 105 -7.50 -10.27 21.80
N GLY A 106 -6.42 -10.84 21.26
CA GLY A 106 -5.18 -10.13 20.97
C GLY A 106 -5.38 -9.01 19.97
N PHE A 107 -6.09 -9.29 18.86
CA PHE A 107 -6.45 -8.29 17.85
C PHE A 107 -7.22 -7.10 18.46
N ASN A 108 -8.25 -7.37 19.29
CA ASN A 108 -9.08 -6.30 19.85
C ASN A 108 -8.36 -5.41 20.87
N LYS A 109 -7.26 -5.88 21.48
CA LYS A 109 -6.42 -5.08 22.37
C LYS A 109 -5.58 -4.03 21.66
N GLN A 110 -5.41 -4.15 20.34
CA GLN A 110 -4.56 -3.24 19.59
C GLN A 110 -5.25 -1.91 19.29
N GLU A 111 -4.43 -0.87 19.11
CA GLU A 111 -4.90 0.43 18.63
C GLU A 111 -5.45 0.32 17.19
N LYS A 112 -6.35 1.24 16.83
CA LYS A 112 -7.02 1.24 15.51
C LYS A 112 -6.04 1.20 14.35
N VAL A 113 -4.92 1.89 14.45
CA VAL A 113 -3.88 1.92 13.40
C VAL A 113 -3.26 0.54 13.20
N ILE A 114 -2.96 -0.17 14.27
CA ILE A 114 -2.39 -1.52 14.22
C ILE A 114 -3.44 -2.53 13.72
N LYS A 115 -4.68 -2.45 14.21
CA LYS A 115 -5.80 -3.28 13.70
C LYS A 115 -5.93 -3.17 12.19
N SER A 116 -5.96 -1.93 11.67
CA SER A 116 -6.10 -1.67 10.23
C SER A 116 -4.95 -2.27 9.41
N ARG A 117 -3.71 -2.09 9.87
CA ARG A 117 -2.52 -2.63 9.24
C ARG A 117 -2.47 -4.16 9.32
N LEU A 118 -2.82 -4.76 10.47
CA LEU A 118 -2.91 -6.22 10.63
C LEU A 118 -3.90 -6.85 9.65
N LEU A 119 -5.06 -6.23 9.44
CA LEU A 119 -6.03 -6.70 8.46
C LEU A 119 -5.47 -6.65 7.05
N LEU A 120 -4.88 -5.52 6.64
CA LEU A 120 -4.27 -5.38 5.32
C LEU A 120 -3.10 -6.35 5.12
N TYR A 121 -2.25 -6.51 6.14
CA TYR A 121 -1.13 -7.45 6.11
C TYR A 121 -1.62 -8.90 5.96
N THR A 122 -2.61 -9.30 6.75
CA THR A 122 -3.20 -10.65 6.69
C THR A 122 -3.84 -10.93 5.32
N ILE A 123 -4.56 -9.94 4.78
CA ILE A 123 -5.15 -10.04 3.43
C ILE A 123 -4.04 -10.16 2.37
N SER A 124 -2.99 -9.35 2.48
CA SER A 124 -1.85 -9.40 1.56
C SER A 124 -1.12 -10.75 1.62
N ARG A 125 -0.94 -11.31 2.81
CA ARG A 125 -0.36 -12.65 3.00
C ARG A 125 -1.20 -13.73 2.34
N LEU A 126 -2.52 -13.67 2.50
CA LEU A 126 -3.44 -14.68 1.97
C LEU A 126 -3.62 -14.58 0.45
N PHE A 127 -3.69 -13.35 -0.13
CA PHE A 127 -4.06 -13.12 -1.53
C PHE A 127 -2.90 -12.62 -2.41
N GLY A 128 -1.79 -12.21 -1.82
CA GLY A 128 -0.67 -11.55 -2.52
C GLY A 128 -0.95 -10.10 -2.92
N THR A 129 -2.12 -9.55 -2.58
CA THR A 129 -2.52 -8.18 -2.93
C THR A 129 -3.63 -7.68 -2.03
N THR A 130 -3.68 -6.37 -1.81
CA THR A 130 -4.79 -5.66 -1.14
C THR A 130 -5.68 -4.91 -2.12
N LYS A 131 -5.52 -5.13 -3.44
CA LYS A 131 -6.29 -4.44 -4.48
C LYS A 131 -7.79 -4.69 -4.29
N GLY A 132 -8.58 -3.61 -4.33
CA GLY A 132 -10.03 -3.66 -4.12
C GLY A 132 -10.48 -3.69 -2.66
N ILE A 133 -9.56 -3.54 -1.72
CA ILE A 133 -9.86 -3.32 -0.31
C ILE A 133 -9.77 -1.82 -0.01
N GLU A 134 -10.89 -1.24 0.35
CA GLU A 134 -11.01 0.18 0.70
C GLU A 134 -11.05 0.37 2.21
N LYS A 135 -10.85 1.60 2.66
CA LYS A 135 -10.87 1.97 4.08
C LYS A 135 -12.18 1.55 4.78
N VAL A 136 -13.31 1.72 4.12
CA VAL A 136 -14.63 1.34 4.64
C VAL A 136 -14.69 -0.16 4.94
N HIS A 137 -14.14 -1.01 4.09
CA HIS A 137 -14.11 -2.45 4.29
C HIS A 137 -13.31 -2.83 5.55
N ILE A 138 -12.17 -2.17 5.77
CA ILE A 138 -11.34 -2.39 6.97
C ILE A 138 -12.07 -1.93 8.23
N GLU A 139 -12.71 -0.77 8.20
CA GLU A 139 -13.47 -0.24 9.34
C GLU A 139 -14.67 -1.14 9.70
N ASP A 140 -15.34 -1.71 8.72
CA ASP A 140 -16.47 -2.63 8.97
C ASP A 140 -16.00 -3.97 9.55
N VAL A 141 -14.84 -4.49 9.12
CA VAL A 141 -14.23 -5.68 9.74
C VAL A 141 -13.81 -5.39 11.18
N ILE A 142 -13.23 -4.23 11.47
CA ILE A 142 -12.88 -3.83 12.84
C ILE A 142 -14.14 -3.79 13.71
N LYS A 143 -15.22 -3.13 13.26
CA LYS A 143 -16.50 -3.09 13.97
C LYS A 143 -17.09 -4.48 14.20
N LEU A 144 -16.97 -5.40 13.23
CA LEU A 144 -17.40 -6.79 13.39
C LEU A 144 -16.63 -7.50 14.51
N CYS A 145 -15.30 -7.31 14.54
CA CYS A 145 -14.42 -7.89 15.55
C CYS A 145 -14.70 -7.32 16.95
N GLU A 146 -14.91 -6.01 17.06
CA GLU A 146 -15.17 -5.33 18.34
C GLU A 146 -16.53 -5.71 18.93
N LYS A 147 -17.55 -5.80 18.11
CA LYS A 147 -18.90 -6.22 18.55
C LYS A 147 -18.96 -7.68 18.99
N ASN A 148 -18.01 -8.50 18.57
CA ASN A 148 -17.91 -9.95 18.89
C ASN A 148 -19.26 -10.70 18.77
N ILE A 149 -20.06 -10.32 17.77
CA ILE A 149 -21.35 -11.00 17.53
C ILE A 149 -21.02 -12.30 16.79
N GLY A 150 -21.02 -13.39 17.52
CA GLY A 150 -20.63 -14.71 17.02
C GLY A 150 -21.37 -15.14 15.74
N ASN A 151 -20.68 -15.86 14.88
CA ASN A 151 -21.14 -16.38 13.58
C ASN A 151 -21.51 -15.31 12.52
N LYS A 152 -21.10 -14.06 12.67
CA LYS A 152 -21.23 -13.05 11.62
C LYS A 152 -20.00 -12.99 10.75
N TYR A 153 -20.22 -12.72 9.47
CA TYR A 153 -19.15 -12.56 8.49
C TYR A 153 -19.39 -11.34 7.62
N LEU A 154 -18.30 -10.86 7.01
CA LEU A 154 -18.28 -9.84 5.98
C LEU A 154 -17.51 -10.36 4.77
N THR A 155 -17.84 -9.84 3.60
CA THR A 155 -17.13 -10.09 2.35
C THR A 155 -16.59 -8.76 1.82
N PRO A 156 -15.41 -8.30 2.31
CA PRO A 156 -14.83 -7.02 1.92
C PRO A 156 -14.68 -6.87 0.40
N ASN A 157 -14.44 -7.97 -0.28
CA ASN A 157 -14.57 -8.09 -1.73
C ASN A 157 -15.06 -9.50 -2.10
N LYS A 158 -15.31 -9.75 -3.40
CA LYS A 158 -15.85 -11.03 -3.89
C LYS A 158 -15.01 -12.26 -3.50
N ASN A 159 -13.72 -12.10 -3.24
CA ASN A 159 -12.79 -13.20 -3.05
C ASN A 159 -12.45 -13.47 -1.57
N ILE A 160 -12.87 -12.58 -0.66
CA ILE A 160 -12.49 -12.63 0.75
C ILE A 160 -13.73 -12.72 1.62
N LYS A 161 -13.76 -13.73 2.50
CA LYS A 161 -14.72 -13.82 3.60
C LYS A 161 -14.00 -13.68 4.92
N VAL A 162 -14.41 -12.74 5.75
CA VAL A 162 -13.93 -12.58 7.12
C VAL A 162 -15.06 -13.00 8.07
N LEU A 163 -14.81 -14.04 8.85
CA LEU A 163 -15.78 -14.61 9.80
C LEU A 163 -15.25 -14.47 11.22
N VAL A 164 -16.07 -13.99 12.15
CA VAL A 164 -15.78 -13.97 13.59
C VAL A 164 -16.55 -15.07 14.26
N LYS A 165 -15.85 -16.02 14.88
CA LYS A 165 -16.44 -17.17 15.59
C LYS A 165 -15.49 -17.70 16.66
N ASN A 166 -16.02 -18.10 17.84
CA ASN A 166 -15.26 -18.76 18.90
C ASN A 166 -13.97 -18.01 19.31
N GLN A 167 -14.06 -16.70 19.51
CA GLN A 167 -12.92 -15.83 19.85
C GLN A 167 -11.78 -15.82 18.79
N LYS A 168 -12.11 -16.14 17.56
CA LYS A 168 -11.18 -16.18 16.43
C LYS A 168 -11.71 -15.41 15.24
N ILE A 169 -10.79 -14.87 14.45
CA ILE A 169 -11.04 -14.23 13.16
C ILE A 169 -10.53 -15.17 12.07
N TYR A 170 -11.40 -15.56 11.17
CA TYR A 170 -11.10 -16.41 10.03
C TYR A 170 -11.08 -15.58 8.77
N PHE A 171 -9.94 -15.54 8.10
CA PHE A 171 -9.79 -14.97 6.75
C PHE A 171 -9.78 -16.12 5.77
N ILE A 172 -10.76 -16.17 4.88
CA ILE A 172 -11.00 -17.32 4.01
C ILE A 172 -11.03 -16.85 2.56
N LYS A 173 -10.29 -17.53 1.67
CA LYS A 173 -10.46 -17.36 0.23
C LYS A 173 -11.80 -17.93 -0.21
N GLN A 174 -12.59 -17.11 -0.91
CA GLN A 174 -13.76 -17.59 -1.61
C GLN A 174 -13.38 -17.86 -3.07
N ILE A 175 -13.30 -19.14 -3.42
CA ILE A 175 -13.16 -19.56 -4.82
C ILE A 175 -14.58 -19.53 -5.39
N TRP A 176 -14.92 -18.49 -6.13
CA TRP A 176 -16.10 -18.52 -6.98
C TRP A 176 -15.79 -19.47 -8.14
N LEU A 177 -16.26 -20.69 -8.07
CA LEU A 177 -16.39 -21.54 -9.25
C LEU A 177 -17.34 -20.79 -10.19
N ASP A 178 -16.79 -20.30 -11.28
CA ASP A 178 -17.58 -19.68 -12.36
C ASP A 178 -18.50 -20.76 -12.93
N LEU A 179 -19.75 -20.79 -12.47
CA LEU A 179 -20.80 -21.72 -12.94
C LEU A 179 -21.26 -21.41 -14.36
N SER A 180 -20.55 -20.53 -15.08
CA SER A 180 -20.86 -20.18 -16.47
C SER A 180 -20.39 -21.23 -17.50
N ILE A 181 -19.70 -22.31 -17.10
CA ILE A 181 -19.22 -23.37 -18.01
C ILE A 181 -20.07 -24.66 -17.87
N ARG A 182 -21.34 -24.55 -17.62
CA ARG A 182 -22.26 -25.69 -17.79
C ARG A 182 -23.54 -25.27 -18.48
N LYS A 183 -23.45 -24.82 -19.71
CA LYS A 183 -24.51 -24.88 -20.72
C LYS A 183 -23.84 -24.94 -22.10
N ALA A 184 -23.40 -26.10 -22.50
CA ALA A 184 -23.23 -26.52 -23.88
C ALA A 184 -23.72 -27.97 -23.96
#